data_544b39f70c5f04eeee389abfbe7a7861
#
_entry.id   544b39f70c5f04eeee389abfbe7a7861
#
_cell.length_a   1.000
_cell.length_b   1.000
_cell.length_c   1.000
_cell.angle_alpha   90.00
_cell.angle_beta   90.00
_cell.angle_gamma   90.00
#
_symmetry.space_group_name_H-M   'P 1'
#
loop_
_entity.id
_entity.type
_entity.pdbx_description
1 polymer ?
#
loop_
_entity_poly.entity_id
_entity_poly.type
_entity_poly.pdbx_seq_one_letter_code
_entity_poly.pdbx_strand_id
1 'polypeptide(L)'
;MGKGLNILFVSSELYPFAKESGIGDVAFALPIALKELGHDVRIIFPKYGAVSEKKHKIHYVNRLRDIPIKMGKKYESAAIKSSIITNAKVKVQAYVVSNDFYFDTRKGIYHNPKTWEEYPDNAERFIFFNKAVVETCTMLGWVPNIIHCNDWQSALIPAMLKDLYPNQFKKTKTVFTIHNFYRQGIYDIKEFERTGMSQSLLTDFKFKNKFNFLKGAIRHSNFITTVSNSYSKEIIKDKEFSNGLNIVLKEKKSTFVGIRNGVDIYSWNPKKDEFLKYKLKSDLDDFKSKNKELLQKEFKLDLDPDIPIFGMIPRIGYQKGTQLLIDAADKIFEQNIRIVLLGEGDNDLKNALRLVADKYPDKLKLRYEFNEPLSHIIEAGSDFFMMPSQYEPFGLNFMYSMIYGAVPLVRNTGGFVDLAIDITKSNKKGNAIVFDKYEVDDFVNAIERAVNLYENKDLYKLIVKKNREYDFSWKKSAKEYVNIYKQVLREPNKENDENT
;
A
#
# COMPACT_ATOMS: atom_id res chain seq x y z
N MET A 1 -26.23 -20.80 -2.93
CA MET A 1 -25.04 -19.96 -2.60
C MET A 1 -24.39 -20.56 -1.36
N GLY A 2 -23.09 -20.89 -1.38
CA GLY A 2 -22.41 -21.41 -0.18
C GLY A 2 -22.41 -20.37 0.95
N LYS A 3 -22.39 -20.85 2.22
CA LYS A 3 -22.34 -20.01 3.42
C LYS A 3 -21.15 -19.02 3.33
N GLY A 4 -21.38 -17.73 3.60
CA GLY A 4 -20.33 -16.72 3.61
C GLY A 4 -19.23 -17.07 4.60
N LEU A 5 -17.97 -16.70 4.31
CA LEU A 5 -16.83 -16.91 5.20
C LEU A 5 -16.76 -15.79 6.24
N ASN A 6 -16.32 -16.11 7.45
CA ASN A 6 -15.93 -15.17 8.48
C ASN A 6 -14.44 -14.82 8.27
N ILE A 7 -14.14 -13.57 7.97
CA ILE A 7 -12.80 -13.09 7.61
C ILE A 7 -12.40 -11.96 8.56
N LEU A 8 -11.27 -12.12 9.24
CA LEU A 8 -10.60 -11.03 9.94
C LEU A 8 -9.49 -10.47 9.05
N PHE A 9 -9.58 -9.21 8.69
CA PHE A 9 -8.55 -8.50 7.96
C PHE A 9 -7.70 -7.69 8.94
N VAL A 10 -6.41 -7.99 9.04
CA VAL A 10 -5.48 -7.36 9.97
C VAL A 10 -4.54 -6.44 9.22
N SER A 11 -4.50 -5.17 9.59
CA SER A 11 -3.67 -4.16 8.96
C SER A 11 -3.11 -3.18 9.97
N SER A 12 -1.95 -2.61 9.69
CA SER A 12 -1.40 -1.48 10.47
C SER A 12 -1.95 -0.13 10.03
N GLU A 13 -2.53 -0.05 8.84
CA GLU A 13 -3.11 1.15 8.25
C GLU A 13 -4.55 0.89 7.83
N LEU A 14 -5.39 1.91 7.90
CA LEU A 14 -6.76 1.85 7.39
C LEU A 14 -7.25 3.26 7.01
N TYR A 15 -7.52 3.50 5.73
CA TYR A 15 -8.18 4.73 5.28
C TYR A 15 -9.64 4.76 5.77
N PRO A 16 -10.20 5.90 6.21
CA PRO A 16 -9.61 7.23 6.35
C PRO A 16 -9.04 7.52 7.75
N PHE A 17 -8.77 6.50 8.57
CA PHE A 17 -8.31 6.68 9.96
C PHE A 17 -6.82 7.02 10.03
N ALA A 18 -5.98 6.16 9.45
CA ALA A 18 -4.54 6.31 9.44
C ALA A 18 -3.96 5.69 8.15
N LYS A 19 -3.24 6.47 7.36
CA LYS A 19 -2.65 6.06 6.09
C LYS A 19 -1.29 6.71 5.93
N GLU A 20 -0.29 5.92 5.62
CA GLU A 20 1.06 6.37 5.24
C GLU A 20 1.49 5.76 3.90
N SER A 21 0.79 4.70 3.47
CA SER A 21 1.10 3.96 2.24
C SER A 21 -0.17 3.45 1.56
N GLY A 22 -0.01 2.78 0.42
CA GLY A 22 -1.12 2.11 -0.29
C GLY A 22 -1.78 0.97 0.49
N ILE A 23 -1.18 0.52 1.61
CA ILE A 23 -1.80 -0.49 2.48
C ILE A 23 -3.12 0.04 3.05
N GLY A 24 -3.16 1.32 3.43
CA GLY A 24 -4.38 1.96 3.95
C GLY A 24 -5.54 1.91 2.94
N ASP A 25 -5.27 2.13 1.67
CA ASP A 25 -6.26 2.06 0.59
C ASP A 25 -6.74 0.62 0.37
N VAL A 26 -5.82 -0.35 0.37
CA VAL A 26 -6.15 -1.78 0.25
C VAL A 26 -6.99 -2.25 1.45
N ALA A 27 -6.60 -1.85 2.67
CA ALA A 27 -7.29 -2.22 3.89
C ALA A 27 -8.72 -1.63 3.97
N PHE A 28 -8.97 -0.53 3.28
CA PHE A 28 -10.32 -0.01 3.10
C PHE A 28 -11.10 -0.78 2.01
N ALA A 29 -10.53 -0.91 0.82
CA ALA A 29 -11.28 -1.28 -0.38
C ALA A 29 -11.48 -2.81 -0.52
N LEU A 30 -10.47 -3.63 -0.19
CA LEU A 30 -10.60 -5.09 -0.30
C LEU A 30 -11.62 -5.69 0.68
N PRO A 31 -11.64 -5.32 1.97
CA PRO A 31 -12.69 -5.79 2.89
C PRO A 31 -14.11 -5.41 2.46
N ILE A 32 -14.30 -4.23 1.91
CA ILE A 32 -15.58 -3.79 1.35
C ILE A 32 -15.97 -4.67 0.16
N ALA A 33 -15.05 -4.92 -0.78
CA ALA A 33 -15.30 -5.77 -1.93
C ALA A 33 -15.60 -7.24 -1.53
N LEU A 34 -14.93 -7.77 -0.51
CA LEU A 34 -15.22 -9.10 0.05
C LEU A 34 -16.60 -9.14 0.72
N LYS A 35 -17.00 -8.07 1.41
CA LYS A 35 -18.33 -7.93 2.01
C LYS A 35 -19.42 -7.87 0.93
N GLU A 36 -19.19 -7.17 -0.19
CA GLU A 36 -20.08 -7.14 -1.35
C GLU A 36 -20.28 -8.53 -2.00
N LEU A 37 -19.26 -9.42 -1.87
CA LEU A 37 -19.35 -10.82 -2.30
C LEU A 37 -20.08 -11.74 -1.32
N GLY A 38 -20.63 -11.20 -0.21
CA GLY A 38 -21.44 -11.93 0.75
C GLY A 38 -20.69 -12.58 1.91
N HIS A 39 -19.43 -12.18 2.17
CA HIS A 39 -18.66 -12.65 3.32
C HIS A 39 -18.88 -11.78 4.55
N ASP A 40 -18.75 -12.36 5.78
CA ASP A 40 -18.67 -11.58 7.01
C ASP A 40 -17.22 -11.15 7.23
N VAL A 41 -16.96 -9.85 6.96
CA VAL A 41 -15.60 -9.29 7.04
C VAL A 41 -15.55 -8.30 8.18
N ARG A 42 -14.52 -8.41 9.01
CA ARG A 42 -14.17 -7.46 10.06
C ARG A 42 -12.72 -7.05 9.89
N ILE A 43 -12.39 -5.81 10.26
CA ILE A 43 -11.03 -5.28 10.19
C ILE A 43 -10.53 -5.02 11.60
N ILE A 44 -9.23 -5.14 11.83
CA ILE A 44 -8.59 -4.73 13.06
C ILE A 44 -7.28 -4.00 12.76
N PHE A 45 -7.08 -2.83 13.40
CA PHE A 45 -5.90 -1.99 13.22
C PHE A 45 -5.56 -1.22 14.50
N PRO A 46 -4.32 -0.70 14.67
CA PRO A 46 -3.95 0.09 15.84
C PRO A 46 -4.55 1.51 15.81
N LYS A 47 -4.88 2.05 16.99
CA LYS A 47 -5.23 3.45 17.14
C LYS A 47 -3.97 4.30 17.26
N TYR A 48 -3.77 5.22 16.33
CA TYR A 48 -2.68 6.18 16.44
C TYR A 48 -3.17 7.52 16.98
N GLY A 49 -2.26 8.29 17.60
CA GLY A 49 -2.58 9.57 18.22
C GLY A 49 -3.16 10.63 17.27
N ALA A 50 -2.90 10.51 15.98
CA ALA A 50 -3.49 11.37 14.95
C ALA A 50 -4.96 11.03 14.64
N VAL A 51 -5.45 9.85 15.05
CA VAL A 51 -6.82 9.39 14.75
C VAL A 51 -7.81 10.03 15.70
N SER A 52 -8.67 10.89 15.18
CA SER A 52 -9.74 11.54 15.95
C SER A 52 -10.90 10.58 16.18
N GLU A 53 -11.16 10.22 17.44
CA GLU A 53 -12.27 9.35 17.82
C GLU A 53 -13.63 9.98 17.50
N LYS A 54 -13.75 11.29 17.75
CA LYS A 54 -14.99 12.06 17.46
C LYS A 54 -15.28 12.07 15.95
N LYS A 55 -14.30 12.40 15.12
CA LYS A 55 -14.45 12.45 13.65
C LYS A 55 -14.86 11.09 13.08
N HIS A 56 -14.26 10.03 13.58
CA HIS A 56 -14.44 8.68 13.05
C HIS A 56 -15.44 7.83 13.87
N LYS A 57 -16.15 8.42 14.82
CA LYS A 57 -17.16 7.74 15.65
C LYS A 57 -16.62 6.45 16.28
N ILE A 58 -15.45 6.54 16.88
CA ILE A 58 -14.78 5.43 17.55
C ILE A 58 -15.29 5.33 18.99
N HIS A 59 -15.79 4.17 19.39
CA HIS A 59 -16.36 3.92 20.72
C HIS A 59 -15.79 2.66 21.34
N TYR A 60 -15.69 2.62 22.66
CA TYR A 60 -15.27 1.43 23.38
C TYR A 60 -16.21 0.24 23.15
N VAL A 61 -15.64 -0.94 23.01
CA VAL A 61 -16.37 -2.20 23.16
C VAL A 61 -16.33 -2.57 24.65
N ASN A 62 -17.44 -2.35 25.38
CA ASN A 62 -17.48 -2.34 26.85
C ASN A 62 -16.78 -3.54 27.53
N ARG A 63 -16.96 -4.76 27.00
CA ARG A 63 -16.34 -5.97 27.55
C ARG A 63 -14.86 -6.13 27.20
N LEU A 64 -14.28 -5.24 26.38
CA LEU A 64 -12.92 -5.29 25.88
C LEU A 64 -12.12 -4.03 26.23
N ARG A 65 -12.37 -3.45 27.40
CA ARG A 65 -11.70 -2.22 27.84
C ARG A 65 -10.34 -2.45 28.47
N ASP A 66 -10.12 -3.65 28.99
CA ASP A 66 -8.90 -4.00 29.70
C ASP A 66 -8.56 -5.47 29.44
N ILE A 67 -7.87 -5.71 28.33
CA ILE A 67 -7.42 -7.03 27.93
C ILE A 67 -5.95 -7.16 28.32
N PRO A 68 -5.58 -8.08 29.24
CA PRO A 68 -4.19 -8.27 29.63
C PRO A 68 -3.41 -8.95 28.48
N ILE A 69 -2.42 -8.26 27.99
CA ILE A 69 -1.50 -8.75 26.94
C ILE A 69 -0.15 -9.08 27.59
N LYS A 70 0.24 -10.35 27.57
CA LYS A 70 1.52 -10.78 28.12
C LYS A 70 2.67 -10.44 27.18
N MET A 71 3.55 -9.51 27.58
CA MET A 71 4.73 -9.06 26.85
C MET A 71 6.01 -9.54 27.53
N GLY A 72 6.43 -10.80 27.22
CA GLY A 72 7.52 -11.47 27.95
C GLY A 72 7.16 -11.69 29.42
N LYS A 73 7.86 -11.01 30.34
CA LYS A 73 7.59 -11.08 31.80
C LYS A 73 6.58 -10.06 32.31
N LYS A 74 6.16 -9.10 31.47
CA LYS A 74 5.24 -8.03 31.84
C LYS A 74 3.85 -8.26 31.22
N TYR A 75 2.85 -7.60 31.79
CA TYR A 75 1.53 -7.47 31.22
C TYR A 75 1.27 -6.02 30.86
N GLU A 76 0.73 -5.82 29.67
CA GLU A 76 0.26 -4.53 29.17
C GLU A 76 -1.24 -4.63 28.92
N SER A 77 -1.97 -3.53 29.08
CA SER A 77 -3.41 -3.52 28.81
C SER A 77 -3.73 -3.09 27.39
N ALA A 78 -4.60 -3.83 26.70
CA ALA A 78 -5.21 -3.40 25.45
C ALA A 78 -6.68 -3.04 25.66
N ALA A 79 -7.12 -1.90 25.14
CA ALA A 79 -8.52 -1.57 25.00
C ALA A 79 -8.95 -1.71 23.54
N ILE A 80 -10.09 -2.38 23.30
CA ILE A 80 -10.64 -2.46 21.95
C ILE A 80 -11.78 -1.48 21.80
N LYS A 81 -11.62 -0.62 20.83
CA LYS A 81 -12.65 0.30 20.36
C LYS A 81 -13.20 -0.19 19.03
N SER A 82 -14.29 0.38 18.58
CA SER A 82 -14.89 0.01 17.31
C SER A 82 -15.40 1.21 16.54
N SER A 83 -15.36 1.08 15.23
CA SER A 83 -15.95 2.00 14.26
C SER A 83 -16.46 1.21 13.04
N ILE A 84 -16.89 1.89 12.03
CA ILE A 84 -17.39 1.29 10.79
C ILE A 84 -16.74 1.99 9.62
N ILE A 85 -16.22 1.20 8.66
CA ILE A 85 -15.96 1.70 7.30
C ILE A 85 -17.14 1.34 6.40
N THR A 86 -17.42 2.20 5.45
CA THR A 86 -18.59 2.04 4.60
C THR A 86 -18.37 2.61 3.20
N ASN A 87 -19.02 2.01 2.24
CA ASN A 87 -19.34 2.64 0.97
C ASN A 87 -20.87 2.75 0.83
N ALA A 88 -21.35 3.11 -0.38
CA ALA A 88 -22.80 3.24 -0.65
C ALA A 88 -23.61 1.94 -0.47
N LYS A 89 -22.96 0.76 -0.40
CA LYS A 89 -23.63 -0.55 -0.45
C LYS A 89 -23.49 -1.36 0.83
N VAL A 90 -22.33 -1.33 1.47
CA VAL A 90 -22.01 -2.22 2.60
C VAL A 90 -21.30 -1.48 3.74
N LYS A 91 -21.44 -2.07 4.93
CA LYS A 91 -20.73 -1.63 6.14
C LYS A 91 -19.84 -2.74 6.64
N VAL A 92 -18.60 -2.42 7.00
CA VAL A 92 -17.62 -3.35 7.56
C VAL A 92 -17.23 -2.86 8.95
N GLN A 93 -17.30 -3.74 9.94
CA GLN A 93 -16.90 -3.47 11.31
C GLN A 93 -15.38 -3.32 11.38
N ALA A 94 -14.92 -2.21 11.97
CA ALA A 94 -13.52 -1.95 12.22
C ALA A 94 -13.26 -1.95 13.73
N TYR A 95 -12.40 -2.85 14.21
CA TYR A 95 -11.88 -2.85 15.56
C TYR A 95 -10.60 -2.04 15.62
N VAL A 96 -10.42 -1.31 16.70
CA VAL A 96 -9.31 -0.38 16.91
C VAL A 96 -8.59 -0.77 18.19
N VAL A 97 -7.37 -1.24 18.08
CA VAL A 97 -6.53 -1.61 19.23
C VAL A 97 -5.93 -0.34 19.82
N SER A 98 -6.29 -0.02 21.03
CA SER A 98 -5.86 1.16 21.78
C SER A 98 -4.93 0.77 22.93
N ASN A 99 -3.83 1.47 23.05
CA ASN A 99 -2.91 1.43 24.17
C ASN A 99 -2.15 2.76 24.21
N ASP A 100 -2.21 3.46 25.33
CA ASP A 100 -1.67 4.82 25.46
C ASP A 100 -0.16 4.87 25.20
N PHE A 101 0.59 3.89 25.67
CA PHE A 101 2.04 3.87 25.52
C PHE A 101 2.47 3.54 24.09
N TYR A 102 1.88 2.51 23.47
CA TYR A 102 2.32 2.04 22.15
C TYR A 102 1.76 2.82 20.97
N PHE A 103 0.51 3.30 21.09
CA PHE A 103 -0.20 3.85 19.93
C PHE A 103 -0.84 5.21 20.15
N ASP A 104 -1.62 5.42 21.22
CA ASP A 104 -2.51 6.57 21.35
C ASP A 104 -1.78 7.90 21.50
N THR A 105 -0.58 7.91 22.07
CA THR A 105 0.27 9.10 22.20
C THR A 105 1.12 9.37 20.96
N ARG A 106 1.21 8.42 20.03
CA ARG A 106 2.07 8.49 18.85
C ARG A 106 1.30 8.93 17.62
N LYS A 107 1.66 10.12 17.10
CA LYS A 107 0.96 10.68 15.92
C LYS A 107 1.29 9.98 14.62
N GLY A 108 2.52 9.51 14.45
CA GLY A 108 2.94 8.74 13.27
C GLY A 108 2.66 7.24 13.40
N ILE A 109 2.58 6.56 12.29
CA ILE A 109 2.36 5.10 12.25
C ILE A 109 3.63 4.36 12.60
N TYR A 110 4.72 4.61 11.87
CA TYR A 110 6.01 3.94 12.01
C TYR A 110 7.13 4.88 12.46
N HIS A 111 6.98 6.17 12.17
CA HIS A 111 7.99 7.21 12.33
C HIS A 111 7.43 8.37 13.15
N ASN A 112 8.33 9.08 13.80
CA ASN A 112 8.00 10.38 14.34
C ASN A 112 7.76 11.35 13.17
N PRO A 113 6.58 11.96 13.04
CA PRO A 113 6.26 12.82 11.89
C PRO A 113 7.09 14.11 11.81
N LYS A 114 7.81 14.49 12.91
CA LYS A 114 8.68 15.67 12.91
C LYS A 114 10.10 15.35 12.47
N THR A 115 10.66 14.22 12.94
CA THR A 115 12.07 13.84 12.66
C THR A 115 12.19 12.85 11.53
N TRP A 116 11.07 12.18 11.16
CA TRP A 116 11.02 11.09 10.19
C TRP A 116 11.82 9.84 10.59
N GLU A 117 12.28 9.79 11.87
CA GLU A 117 12.96 8.63 12.43
C GLU A 117 11.97 7.56 12.86
N GLU A 118 12.33 6.30 12.62
CA GLU A 118 11.52 5.17 13.10
C GLU A 118 11.44 5.18 14.63
N TYR A 119 10.27 4.79 15.15
CA TYR A 119 10.14 4.60 16.58
C TYR A 119 10.99 3.40 17.01
N PRO A 120 11.89 3.57 18.00
CA PRO A 120 12.85 2.54 18.40
C PRO A 120 12.20 1.27 18.98
N ASP A 121 10.96 1.41 19.45
CA ASP A 121 10.16 0.32 20.03
C ASP A 121 9.16 -0.29 19.05
N ASN A 122 9.34 -0.09 17.73
CA ASN A 122 8.42 -0.67 16.73
C ASN A 122 8.30 -2.21 16.85
N ALA A 123 9.36 -2.92 17.23
CA ALA A 123 9.28 -4.35 17.50
C ALA A 123 8.23 -4.66 18.58
N GLU A 124 8.37 -4.02 19.73
CA GLU A 124 7.49 -4.21 20.89
C GLU A 124 6.05 -3.81 20.58
N ARG A 125 5.85 -2.67 19.92
CA ARG A 125 4.55 -2.15 19.49
C ARG A 125 3.78 -3.17 18.64
N PHE A 126 4.43 -3.73 17.63
CA PHE A 126 3.78 -4.66 16.72
C PHE A 126 3.72 -6.09 17.24
N ILE A 127 4.60 -6.52 18.18
CA ILE A 127 4.38 -7.73 18.97
C ILE A 127 3.10 -7.59 19.80
N PHE A 128 2.96 -6.47 20.52
CA PHE A 128 1.74 -6.17 21.28
C PHE A 128 0.50 -6.19 20.40
N PHE A 129 0.54 -5.53 19.24
CA PHE A 129 -0.58 -5.52 18.29
C PHE A 129 -0.99 -6.92 17.85
N ASN A 130 -0.04 -7.77 17.45
CA ASN A 130 -0.35 -9.14 17.01
C ASN A 130 -1.03 -9.95 18.12
N LYS A 131 -0.55 -9.84 19.35
CA LYS A 131 -1.16 -10.49 20.52
C LYS A 131 -2.56 -9.94 20.79
N ALA A 132 -2.72 -8.63 20.80
CA ALA A 132 -4.02 -7.97 21.01
C ALA A 132 -5.06 -8.39 19.96
N VAL A 133 -4.65 -8.62 18.71
CA VAL A 133 -5.52 -9.15 17.64
C VAL A 133 -6.06 -10.53 18.01
N VAL A 134 -5.19 -11.46 18.42
CA VAL A 134 -5.59 -12.83 18.77
C VAL A 134 -6.47 -12.84 20.02
N GLU A 135 -6.08 -12.10 21.07
CA GLU A 135 -6.86 -11.98 22.30
C GLU A 135 -8.24 -11.32 22.05
N THR A 136 -8.33 -10.38 21.11
CA THR A 136 -9.62 -9.80 20.71
C THR A 136 -10.57 -10.85 20.17
N CYS A 137 -10.09 -11.74 19.28
CA CYS A 137 -10.91 -12.85 18.76
C CYS A 137 -11.35 -13.79 19.88
N THR A 138 -10.44 -14.11 20.81
CA THR A 138 -10.67 -14.96 21.98
C THR A 138 -11.78 -14.39 22.85
N MET A 139 -11.64 -13.13 23.26
CA MET A 139 -12.57 -12.44 24.15
C MET A 139 -13.94 -12.16 23.51
N LEU A 140 -13.97 -11.99 22.18
CA LEU A 140 -15.21 -11.88 21.42
C LEU A 140 -15.95 -13.23 21.29
N GLY A 141 -15.28 -14.34 21.52
CA GLY A 141 -15.81 -15.68 21.19
C GLY A 141 -16.05 -15.83 19.68
N TRP A 142 -15.33 -15.07 18.87
CA TRP A 142 -15.49 -15.06 17.42
C TRP A 142 -14.23 -15.61 16.75
N VAL A 143 -14.32 -16.86 16.26
CA VAL A 143 -13.25 -17.55 15.58
C VAL A 143 -13.45 -17.43 14.07
N PRO A 144 -12.64 -16.64 13.36
CA PRO A 144 -12.78 -16.47 11.91
C PRO A 144 -12.34 -17.74 11.16
N ASN A 145 -12.90 -17.95 9.96
CA ASN A 145 -12.42 -18.97 9.04
C ASN A 145 -11.05 -18.60 8.47
N ILE A 146 -10.88 -17.33 8.19
CA ILE A 146 -9.64 -16.75 7.63
C ILE A 146 -9.18 -15.57 8.47
N ILE A 147 -7.90 -15.55 8.83
CA ILE A 147 -7.20 -14.33 9.23
C ILE A 147 -6.30 -13.91 8.07
N HIS A 148 -6.63 -12.76 7.47
CA HIS A 148 -5.86 -12.17 6.38
C HIS A 148 -4.93 -11.10 6.95
N CYS A 149 -3.66 -11.45 7.08
CA CYS A 149 -2.60 -10.59 7.61
C CYS A 149 -1.94 -9.77 6.50
N ASN A 150 -1.54 -8.54 6.79
CA ASN A 150 -0.93 -7.63 5.83
C ASN A 150 0.40 -7.09 6.36
N ASP A 151 1.47 -7.32 5.62
CA ASP A 151 2.85 -6.92 5.89
C ASP A 151 3.40 -7.32 7.27
N TRP A 152 4.65 -6.94 7.52
CA TRP A 152 5.42 -7.34 8.69
C TRP A 152 4.73 -6.98 10.03
N GLN A 153 3.90 -5.96 10.05
CA GLN A 153 3.21 -5.51 11.27
C GLN A 153 2.18 -6.52 11.81
N SER A 154 1.72 -7.45 10.96
CA SER A 154 0.81 -8.53 11.35
C SER A 154 1.42 -9.92 11.20
N ALA A 155 2.73 -9.98 11.00
CA ALA A 155 3.47 -11.17 10.57
C ALA A 155 3.62 -12.25 11.62
N LEU A 156 3.42 -11.95 12.91
CA LEU A 156 3.58 -12.92 13.98
C LEU A 156 2.31 -13.77 14.21
N ILE A 157 1.15 -13.30 13.77
CA ILE A 157 -0.14 -13.97 13.97
C ILE A 157 -0.13 -15.41 13.48
N PRO A 158 0.35 -15.75 12.26
CA PRO A 158 0.32 -17.13 11.76
C PRO A 158 1.03 -18.13 12.68
N ALA A 159 2.16 -17.74 13.26
CA ALA A 159 2.91 -18.59 14.20
C ALA A 159 2.24 -18.61 15.58
N MET A 160 1.78 -17.46 16.09
CA MET A 160 1.11 -17.37 17.39
C MET A 160 -0.15 -18.23 17.46
N LEU A 161 -0.95 -18.29 16.40
CA LEU A 161 -2.15 -19.14 16.39
C LEU A 161 -1.81 -20.64 16.57
N LYS A 162 -0.72 -21.09 15.99
CA LYS A 162 -0.28 -22.50 16.05
C LYS A 162 0.39 -22.84 17.38
N ASP A 163 1.21 -21.95 17.89
CA ASP A 163 2.04 -22.20 19.07
C ASP A 163 1.32 -21.85 20.38
N LEU A 164 0.66 -20.68 20.45
CA LEU A 164 0.03 -20.19 21.68
C LEU A 164 -1.44 -20.58 21.82
N TYR A 165 -2.15 -20.80 20.69
CA TYR A 165 -3.61 -21.03 20.68
C TYR A 165 -4.01 -22.24 19.79
N PRO A 166 -3.31 -23.38 19.84
CA PRO A 166 -3.46 -24.46 18.86
C PRO A 166 -4.87 -25.07 18.83
N ASN A 167 -5.52 -25.18 19.97
CA ASN A 167 -6.86 -25.76 20.07
C ASN A 167 -7.97 -24.78 19.61
N GLN A 168 -7.86 -23.53 19.99
CA GLN A 168 -8.89 -22.54 19.73
C GLN A 168 -9.00 -22.18 18.25
N PHE A 169 -7.87 -22.01 17.56
CA PHE A 169 -7.80 -21.62 16.16
C PHE A 169 -7.47 -22.79 15.22
N LYS A 170 -7.65 -24.03 15.65
CA LYS A 170 -7.35 -25.24 14.85
C LYS A 170 -7.96 -25.23 13.44
N LYS A 171 -9.15 -24.62 13.27
CA LYS A 171 -9.86 -24.54 11.99
C LYS A 171 -9.61 -23.22 11.24
N THR A 172 -8.96 -22.26 11.86
CA THR A 172 -8.63 -20.98 11.24
C THR A 172 -7.44 -21.14 10.31
N LYS A 173 -7.53 -20.60 9.10
CA LYS A 173 -6.42 -20.54 8.15
C LYS A 173 -5.92 -19.12 8.01
N THR A 174 -4.64 -18.97 7.72
CA THR A 174 -3.99 -17.66 7.54
C THR A 174 -3.62 -17.43 6.09
N VAL A 175 -4.00 -16.27 5.57
CA VAL A 175 -3.50 -15.73 4.30
C VAL A 175 -2.67 -14.51 4.62
N PHE A 176 -1.49 -14.42 4.07
CA PHE A 176 -0.54 -13.36 4.35
C PHE A 176 -0.19 -12.60 3.08
N THR A 177 -0.56 -11.32 3.01
CA THR A 177 -0.22 -10.45 1.87
C THR A 177 1.01 -9.62 2.17
N ILE A 178 2.01 -9.70 1.28
CA ILE A 178 3.23 -8.90 1.34
C ILE A 178 3.10 -7.79 0.29
N HIS A 179 2.94 -6.55 0.78
CA HIS A 179 2.82 -5.38 -0.08
C HIS A 179 4.17 -4.85 -0.53
N ASN A 180 5.19 -4.96 0.34
CA ASN A 180 6.53 -4.49 0.01
C ASN A 180 7.61 -5.27 0.77
N PHE A 181 8.48 -5.99 0.04
CA PHE A 181 9.60 -6.74 0.61
C PHE A 181 10.75 -5.86 1.14
N TYR A 182 10.76 -4.59 0.84
CA TYR A 182 11.78 -3.67 1.36
C TYR A 182 11.70 -3.53 2.89
N ARG A 183 10.50 -3.63 3.44
CA ARG A 183 10.23 -3.55 4.88
C ARG A 183 9.85 -4.90 5.43
N GLN A 184 10.73 -5.49 6.24
CA GLN A 184 10.57 -6.87 6.72
C GLN A 184 10.29 -6.97 8.23
N GLY A 185 10.35 -5.85 8.97
CA GLY A 185 10.30 -5.89 10.43
C GLY A 185 11.51 -6.64 10.99
N ILE A 186 12.71 -6.05 10.85
CA ILE A 186 13.98 -6.65 11.26
C ILE A 186 14.45 -5.96 12.54
N TYR A 187 14.53 -6.73 13.61
CA TYR A 187 14.84 -6.22 14.95
C TYR A 187 15.92 -7.04 15.67
N ASP A 188 16.28 -6.64 16.88
CA ASP A 188 17.18 -7.42 17.73
C ASP A 188 16.56 -8.77 18.04
N ILE A 189 17.38 -9.83 18.06
CA ILE A 189 16.93 -11.20 18.31
C ILE A 189 16.27 -11.36 19.68
N LYS A 190 16.64 -10.52 20.65
CA LYS A 190 16.07 -10.50 22.01
C LYS A 190 14.57 -10.18 22.03
N GLU A 191 14.09 -9.43 21.04
CA GLU A 191 12.67 -9.08 20.95
C GLU A 191 11.76 -10.31 20.76
N PHE A 192 12.33 -11.45 20.30
CA PHE A 192 11.58 -12.71 20.18
C PHE A 192 11.01 -13.19 21.53
N GLU A 193 11.71 -12.99 22.64
CA GLU A 193 11.24 -13.39 23.98
C GLU A 193 9.91 -12.70 24.35
N ARG A 194 9.67 -11.49 23.88
CA ARG A 194 8.40 -10.73 24.13
C ARG A 194 7.19 -11.41 23.49
N THR A 195 7.42 -12.19 22.43
CA THR A 195 6.33 -12.91 21.75
C THR A 195 5.72 -13.97 22.66
N GLY A 196 6.50 -14.56 23.55
CA GLY A 196 6.09 -15.70 24.38
C GLY A 196 5.97 -17.02 23.60
N MET A 197 6.35 -17.02 22.34
CA MET A 197 6.39 -18.25 21.52
C MET A 197 7.52 -19.18 21.95
N SER A 198 7.36 -20.47 21.63
CA SER A 198 8.35 -21.52 21.91
C SER A 198 9.69 -21.21 21.27
N GLN A 199 10.80 -21.39 22.01
CA GLN A 199 12.16 -21.08 21.52
C GLN A 199 12.55 -21.91 20.29
N SER A 200 11.96 -23.08 20.08
CA SER A 200 12.13 -23.90 18.88
C SER A 200 11.77 -23.15 17.59
N LEU A 201 10.82 -22.21 17.65
CA LEU A 201 10.39 -21.40 16.50
C LEU A 201 11.36 -20.28 16.13
N LEU A 202 12.32 -19.95 17.01
CA LEU A 202 13.25 -18.84 16.77
C LEU A 202 14.00 -18.99 15.44
N THR A 203 14.35 -20.21 15.03
CA THR A 203 15.05 -20.48 13.76
C THR A 203 14.25 -20.04 12.53
N ASP A 204 12.93 -20.13 12.58
CA ASP A 204 12.04 -19.73 11.50
C ASP A 204 11.99 -18.21 11.29
N PHE A 205 12.27 -17.47 12.34
CA PHE A 205 12.32 -16.01 12.34
C PHE A 205 13.73 -15.45 12.20
N LYS A 206 14.78 -16.23 12.53
CA LYS A 206 16.17 -15.76 12.53
C LYS A 206 16.69 -15.57 11.11
N PHE A 207 17.10 -14.34 10.78
CA PHE A 207 17.72 -13.98 9.51
C PHE A 207 18.92 -13.04 9.77
N LYS A 208 20.11 -13.42 9.33
CA LYS A 208 21.34 -12.66 9.58
C LYS A 208 21.50 -12.24 11.06
N ASN A 209 21.30 -13.17 11.98
CA ASN A 209 21.34 -12.95 13.44
C ASN A 209 20.35 -11.89 13.98
N LYS A 210 19.33 -11.55 13.23
CA LYS A 210 18.23 -10.66 13.61
C LYS A 210 16.90 -11.40 13.65
N PHE A 211 15.95 -10.87 14.41
CA PHE A 211 14.57 -11.28 14.41
C PHE A 211 13.86 -10.65 13.21
N ASN A 212 13.45 -11.45 12.24
CA ASN A 212 12.78 -11.00 11.01
C ASN A 212 11.33 -11.46 11.02
N PHE A 213 10.40 -10.53 11.19
CA PHE A 213 8.97 -10.82 11.27
C PHE A 213 8.44 -11.44 9.97
N LEU A 214 8.82 -10.85 8.83
CA LEU A 214 8.35 -11.29 7.53
C LEU A 214 8.78 -12.74 7.21
N LYS A 215 10.02 -13.12 7.58
CA LYS A 215 10.50 -14.50 7.41
C LYS A 215 9.60 -15.49 8.15
N GLY A 216 9.25 -15.18 9.40
CA GLY A 216 8.33 -16.02 10.18
C GLY A 216 6.95 -16.13 9.56
N ALA A 217 6.38 -15.02 9.07
CA ALA A 217 5.10 -15.07 8.38
C ALA A 217 5.12 -15.96 7.14
N ILE A 218 6.20 -15.90 6.33
CA ILE A 218 6.36 -16.75 5.15
C ILE A 218 6.41 -18.24 5.56
N ARG A 219 7.10 -18.58 6.65
CA ARG A 219 7.20 -19.96 7.16
C ARG A 219 5.86 -20.49 7.65
N HIS A 220 5.11 -19.71 8.41
CA HIS A 220 3.96 -20.18 9.19
C HIS A 220 2.59 -19.94 8.54
N SER A 221 2.48 -19.08 7.51
CA SER A 221 1.20 -18.84 6.82
C SER A 221 0.78 -20.04 5.97
N ASN A 222 -0.55 -20.27 5.89
CA ASN A 222 -1.10 -21.29 5.02
C ASN A 222 -0.99 -20.92 3.55
N PHE A 223 -1.15 -19.64 3.23
CA PHE A 223 -0.99 -19.12 1.88
C PHE A 223 -0.39 -17.71 1.90
N ILE A 224 0.43 -17.40 0.92
CA ILE A 224 1.11 -16.11 0.80
C ILE A 224 0.68 -15.46 -0.50
N THR A 225 0.38 -14.18 -0.44
CA THR A 225 0.12 -13.38 -1.63
C THR A 225 1.03 -12.17 -1.69
N THR A 226 1.22 -11.63 -2.89
CA THR A 226 1.75 -10.29 -3.08
C THR A 226 0.90 -9.55 -4.12
N VAL A 227 1.22 -8.31 -4.39
CA VAL A 227 0.29 -7.35 -5.01
C VAL A 227 0.34 -7.31 -6.53
N SER A 228 1.17 -8.13 -7.18
CA SER A 228 1.28 -8.21 -8.64
C SER A 228 1.87 -9.56 -9.07
N ASN A 229 1.45 -10.05 -10.23
CA ASN A 229 1.96 -11.32 -10.76
C ASN A 229 3.42 -11.20 -11.21
N SER A 230 3.79 -10.12 -11.87
CA SER A 230 5.18 -9.88 -12.29
C SER A 230 6.08 -9.66 -11.09
N TYR A 231 5.63 -8.89 -10.09
CA TYR A 231 6.36 -8.70 -8.85
C TYR A 231 6.61 -10.01 -8.10
N SER A 232 5.62 -10.91 -8.06
CA SER A 232 5.78 -12.22 -7.42
C SER A 232 6.90 -13.05 -8.05
N LYS A 233 7.10 -12.94 -9.38
CA LYS A 233 8.17 -13.62 -10.10
C LYS A 233 9.54 -12.96 -9.89
N GLU A 234 9.59 -11.63 -9.87
CA GLU A 234 10.81 -10.85 -9.62
C GLU A 234 11.40 -11.17 -8.26
N ILE A 235 10.61 -11.12 -7.18
CA ILE A 235 11.10 -11.35 -5.80
C ILE A 235 11.52 -12.79 -5.52
N ILE A 236 11.01 -13.78 -6.26
CA ILE A 236 11.51 -15.16 -6.20
C ILE A 236 12.84 -15.28 -6.93
N LYS A 237 12.99 -14.60 -8.09
CA LYS A 237 14.16 -14.70 -8.94
C LYS A 237 15.33 -13.91 -8.38
N ASP A 238 15.08 -12.68 -7.96
CA ASP A 238 16.07 -11.70 -7.58
C ASP A 238 16.19 -11.57 -6.05
N LYS A 239 17.45 -11.77 -5.56
CA LYS A 239 17.79 -11.64 -4.14
C LYS A 239 17.68 -10.20 -3.66
N GLU A 240 17.97 -9.23 -4.48
CA GLU A 240 17.92 -7.81 -4.14
C GLU A 240 16.48 -7.37 -3.92
N PHE A 241 15.56 -7.66 -4.84
CA PHE A 241 14.15 -7.28 -4.73
C PHE A 241 13.41 -7.99 -3.58
N SER A 242 13.85 -9.19 -3.19
CA SER A 242 13.35 -9.89 -2.01
C SER A 242 14.07 -9.53 -0.72
N ASN A 243 15.08 -8.65 -0.79
CA ASN A 243 15.96 -8.32 0.33
C ASN A 243 16.49 -9.58 1.05
N GLY A 244 16.83 -10.61 0.26
CA GLY A 244 17.42 -11.86 0.70
C GLY A 244 16.44 -12.98 1.11
N LEU A 245 15.13 -12.75 1.08
CA LEU A 245 14.13 -13.79 1.43
C LEU A 245 13.69 -14.65 0.25
N ASN A 246 14.27 -14.49 -0.93
CA ASN A 246 13.92 -15.29 -2.12
C ASN A 246 14.04 -16.81 -1.91
N ILE A 247 14.98 -17.28 -1.09
CA ILE A 247 15.13 -18.70 -0.79
C ILE A 247 13.92 -19.22 -0.01
N VAL A 248 13.50 -18.50 1.03
CA VAL A 248 12.32 -18.85 1.85
C VAL A 248 11.03 -18.84 1.01
N LEU A 249 10.93 -17.90 0.07
CA LEU A 249 9.80 -17.85 -0.88
C LEU A 249 9.80 -19.02 -1.85
N LYS A 250 10.96 -19.46 -2.33
CA LYS A 250 11.07 -20.63 -3.22
C LYS A 250 10.52 -21.89 -2.57
N GLU A 251 10.74 -22.07 -1.26
CA GLU A 251 10.19 -23.20 -0.50
C GLU A 251 8.65 -23.16 -0.42
N LYS A 252 8.05 -21.99 -0.51
CA LYS A 252 6.60 -21.74 -0.48
C LYS A 252 5.97 -21.52 -1.85
N LYS A 253 6.67 -21.84 -2.95
CA LYS A 253 6.24 -21.54 -4.32
C LYS A 253 4.83 -22.06 -4.66
N SER A 254 4.43 -23.22 -4.16
CA SER A 254 3.09 -23.80 -4.38
C SER A 254 1.96 -23.05 -3.68
N THR A 255 2.26 -22.27 -2.65
CA THR A 255 1.32 -21.48 -1.84
C THR A 255 1.61 -19.98 -1.90
N PHE A 256 2.24 -19.52 -2.98
CA PHE A 256 2.59 -18.12 -3.20
C PHE A 256 2.17 -17.64 -4.59
N VAL A 257 1.38 -16.57 -4.65
CA VAL A 257 0.91 -15.95 -5.90
C VAL A 257 0.86 -14.42 -5.80
N GLY A 258 0.92 -13.76 -6.96
CA GLY A 258 0.63 -12.34 -7.09
C GLY A 258 -0.85 -12.12 -7.43
N ILE A 259 -1.53 -11.25 -6.68
CA ILE A 259 -2.89 -10.79 -6.97
C ILE A 259 -2.85 -9.28 -7.14
N ARG A 260 -3.28 -8.79 -8.29
CA ARG A 260 -3.28 -7.37 -8.58
C ARG A 260 -4.25 -6.62 -7.67
N ASN A 261 -3.80 -5.51 -7.08
CA ASN A 261 -4.68 -4.62 -6.35
C ASN A 261 -5.74 -3.98 -7.29
N GLY A 262 -6.82 -3.52 -6.70
CA GLY A 262 -7.79 -2.65 -7.35
C GLY A 262 -7.76 -1.23 -6.80
N VAL A 263 -8.67 -0.41 -7.27
CA VAL A 263 -8.92 0.95 -6.80
C VAL A 263 -10.29 1.02 -6.12
N ASP A 264 -10.40 1.79 -5.05
CA ASP A 264 -11.70 2.23 -4.56
C ASP A 264 -12.29 3.27 -5.52
N ILE A 265 -13.10 2.79 -6.46
CA ILE A 265 -13.77 3.61 -7.47
C ILE A 265 -14.87 4.53 -6.93
N TYR A 266 -15.16 4.47 -5.63
CA TYR A 266 -16.08 5.42 -4.98
C TYR A 266 -15.36 6.68 -4.51
N SER A 267 -14.18 6.54 -3.89
CA SER A 267 -13.34 7.65 -3.46
C SER A 267 -12.56 8.25 -4.64
N TRP A 268 -11.91 7.38 -5.45
CA TRP A 268 -11.17 7.80 -6.65
C TRP A 268 -12.08 7.87 -7.87
N ASN A 269 -12.97 8.87 -7.89
CA ASN A 269 -13.97 9.05 -8.94
C ASN A 269 -14.09 10.51 -9.36
N PRO A 270 -13.54 10.90 -10.53
CA PRO A 270 -13.51 12.30 -10.94
C PRO A 270 -14.91 12.94 -11.08
N LYS A 271 -15.99 12.15 -11.17
CA LYS A 271 -17.37 12.66 -11.21
C LYS A 271 -17.92 13.04 -9.84
N LYS A 272 -17.39 12.45 -8.74
CA LYS A 272 -17.95 12.59 -7.39
C LYS A 272 -16.92 12.97 -6.33
N ASP A 273 -15.66 13.07 -6.72
CA ASP A 273 -14.53 13.37 -5.85
C ASP A 273 -14.77 14.64 -5.01
N GLU A 274 -14.78 14.50 -3.69
CA GLU A 274 -15.06 15.61 -2.78
C GLU A 274 -13.90 16.63 -2.69
N PHE A 275 -12.69 16.20 -3.05
CA PHE A 275 -11.50 17.05 -3.02
C PHE A 275 -11.35 17.90 -4.28
N LEU A 276 -12.09 17.60 -5.37
CA LEU A 276 -12.03 18.36 -6.61
C LEU A 276 -13.08 19.47 -6.64
N LYS A 277 -12.61 20.68 -6.90
CA LYS A 277 -13.46 21.82 -7.22
C LYS A 277 -14.15 21.64 -8.56
N TYR A 278 -13.43 21.19 -9.57
CA TYR A 278 -13.95 20.96 -10.93
C TYR A 278 -14.10 19.46 -11.17
N LYS A 279 -15.32 18.97 -11.02
CA LYS A 279 -15.65 17.55 -11.21
C LYS A 279 -15.92 17.25 -12.67
N LEU A 280 -15.60 16.04 -13.10
CA LEU A 280 -15.89 15.59 -14.46
C LEU A 280 -17.41 15.49 -14.67
N LYS A 281 -17.91 16.21 -15.66
CA LYS A 281 -19.27 16.10 -16.19
C LYS A 281 -19.25 15.22 -17.46
N SER A 282 -19.62 15.76 -18.59
CA SER A 282 -19.60 15.08 -19.89
C SER A 282 -18.34 15.38 -20.69
N ASP A 283 -17.74 16.55 -20.47
CA ASP A 283 -16.59 17.04 -21.22
C ASP A 283 -15.28 16.80 -20.47
N LEU A 284 -14.42 15.99 -21.06
CA LEU A 284 -13.11 15.62 -20.50
C LEU A 284 -12.08 16.73 -20.71
N ASP A 285 -12.16 17.46 -21.83
CA ASP A 285 -11.22 18.55 -22.13
C ASP A 285 -11.46 19.71 -21.17
N ASP A 286 -12.73 20.08 -20.91
CA ASP A 286 -13.10 21.08 -19.90
C ASP A 286 -12.64 20.66 -18.49
N PHE A 287 -12.82 19.39 -18.12
CA PHE A 287 -12.35 18.86 -16.85
C PHE A 287 -10.82 18.98 -16.71
N LYS A 288 -10.07 18.55 -17.71
CA LYS A 288 -8.60 18.60 -17.68
C LYS A 288 -8.08 20.02 -17.65
N SER A 289 -8.61 20.90 -18.51
CA SER A 289 -8.21 22.31 -18.60
C SER A 289 -8.39 23.04 -17.26
N LYS A 290 -9.58 22.93 -16.64
CA LYS A 290 -9.88 23.61 -15.37
C LYS A 290 -9.05 23.08 -14.19
N ASN A 291 -8.80 21.75 -14.13
CA ASN A 291 -7.98 21.18 -13.06
C ASN A 291 -6.50 21.48 -13.28
N LYS A 292 -6.02 21.56 -14.54
CA LYS A 292 -4.66 22.00 -14.84
C LYS A 292 -4.43 23.45 -14.41
N GLU A 293 -5.37 24.34 -14.73
CA GLU A 293 -5.32 25.73 -14.27
C GLU A 293 -5.33 25.83 -12.73
N LEU A 294 -6.16 25.02 -12.04
CA LEU A 294 -6.18 24.96 -10.59
C LEU A 294 -4.83 24.47 -10.05
N LEU A 295 -4.24 23.43 -10.62
CA LEU A 295 -2.94 22.90 -10.23
C LEU A 295 -1.83 23.95 -10.40
N GLN A 296 -1.83 24.69 -11.51
CA GLN A 296 -0.90 25.79 -11.74
C GLN A 296 -1.00 26.87 -10.66
N LYS A 297 -2.23 27.26 -10.28
CA LYS A 297 -2.47 28.23 -9.20
C LYS A 297 -1.98 27.73 -7.84
N GLU A 298 -2.28 26.47 -7.48
CA GLU A 298 -1.87 25.84 -6.22
C GLU A 298 -0.34 25.79 -6.05
N PHE A 299 0.37 25.56 -7.15
CA PHE A 299 1.83 25.50 -7.16
C PHE A 299 2.51 26.82 -7.58
N LYS A 300 1.73 27.90 -7.77
CA LYS A 300 2.25 29.21 -8.20
C LYS A 300 3.10 29.10 -9.47
N LEU A 301 2.60 28.39 -10.45
CA LEU A 301 3.10 28.32 -11.80
C LEU A 301 2.35 29.34 -12.68
N ASP A 302 3.01 29.83 -13.73
CA ASP A 302 2.33 30.63 -14.72
C ASP A 302 1.23 29.83 -15.42
N LEU A 303 0.15 30.53 -15.78
CA LEU A 303 -0.98 29.91 -16.47
C LEU A 303 -0.64 29.74 -17.95
N ASP A 304 -0.16 28.58 -18.31
CA ASP A 304 0.13 28.20 -19.70
C ASP A 304 -0.44 26.80 -19.98
N PRO A 305 -1.47 26.69 -20.83
CA PRO A 305 -2.10 25.40 -21.13
C PRO A 305 -1.23 24.50 -22.00
N ASP A 306 -0.29 25.06 -22.74
CA ASP A 306 0.52 24.33 -23.72
C ASP A 306 1.76 23.68 -23.13
N ILE A 307 2.22 24.10 -21.96
CA ILE A 307 3.32 23.46 -21.26
C ILE A 307 2.82 22.21 -20.51
N PRO A 308 3.30 21.00 -20.83
CA PRO A 308 2.87 19.79 -20.12
C PRO A 308 3.34 19.80 -18.66
N ILE A 309 2.44 19.35 -17.75
CA ILE A 309 2.71 19.20 -16.32
C ILE A 309 2.86 17.72 -15.99
N PHE A 310 4.00 17.38 -15.39
CA PHE A 310 4.29 16.06 -14.86
C PHE A 310 4.06 16.05 -13.34
N GLY A 311 3.08 15.30 -12.90
CA GLY A 311 2.80 15.08 -11.47
C GLY A 311 3.64 13.94 -10.91
N MET A 312 4.07 14.07 -9.66
CA MET A 312 4.76 13.00 -8.93
C MET A 312 4.35 13.06 -7.46
N ILE A 313 3.87 11.93 -6.90
CA ILE A 313 3.47 11.82 -5.49
C ILE A 313 4.21 10.63 -4.86
N PRO A 314 5.52 10.72 -4.64
CA PRO A 314 6.31 9.65 -4.08
C PRO A 314 6.36 9.73 -2.56
N ARG A 315 6.61 8.58 -1.91
CA ARG A 315 7.43 8.61 -0.72
C ARG A 315 8.86 8.97 -1.15
N ILE A 316 9.37 10.13 -0.76
CA ILE A 316 10.70 10.59 -1.16
C ILE A 316 11.76 9.59 -0.67
N GLY A 317 12.44 8.94 -1.62
CA GLY A 317 13.41 7.88 -1.36
C GLY A 317 13.99 7.30 -2.63
N TYR A 318 15.11 6.60 -2.50
CA TYR A 318 15.79 5.96 -3.65
C TYR A 318 14.88 5.01 -4.42
N GLN A 319 14.07 4.22 -3.71
CA GLN A 319 13.12 3.28 -4.30
C GLN A 319 12.18 3.92 -5.32
N LYS A 320 11.73 5.15 -5.07
CA LYS A 320 10.73 5.84 -5.91
C LYS A 320 11.34 6.69 -7.03
N GLY A 321 12.65 6.59 -7.23
CA GLY A 321 13.35 7.25 -8.32
C GLY A 321 13.61 8.74 -8.08
N THR A 322 13.56 9.19 -6.83
CA THR A 322 13.88 10.59 -6.49
C THR A 322 15.30 10.95 -6.89
N GLN A 323 16.27 10.07 -6.65
CA GLN A 323 17.65 10.29 -7.07
C GLN A 323 17.77 10.38 -8.58
N LEU A 324 17.09 9.51 -9.32
CA LEU A 324 17.10 9.54 -10.79
C LEU A 324 16.55 10.86 -11.35
N LEU A 325 15.51 11.42 -10.72
CA LEU A 325 14.98 12.74 -11.08
C LEU A 325 16.01 13.85 -10.82
N ILE A 326 16.71 13.80 -9.68
CA ILE A 326 17.77 14.77 -9.33
C ILE A 326 18.91 14.71 -10.35
N ASP A 327 19.39 13.51 -10.65
CA ASP A 327 20.53 13.28 -11.57
C ASP A 327 20.19 13.67 -13.02
N ALA A 328 18.93 13.52 -13.41
CA ALA A 328 18.45 13.83 -14.76
C ALA A 328 18.01 15.32 -14.92
N ALA A 329 17.91 16.08 -13.84
CA ALA A 329 17.23 17.37 -13.83
C ALA A 329 17.72 18.35 -14.91
N ASP A 330 19.04 18.48 -15.09
CA ASP A 330 19.61 19.44 -16.06
C ASP A 330 19.16 19.10 -17.49
N LYS A 331 19.19 17.81 -17.86
CA LYS A 331 18.77 17.33 -19.18
C LYS A 331 17.24 17.45 -19.36
N ILE A 332 16.47 17.10 -18.33
CA ILE A 332 15.00 17.13 -18.39
C ILE A 332 14.52 18.59 -18.58
N PHE A 333 15.13 19.54 -17.88
CA PHE A 333 14.71 20.95 -17.94
C PHE A 333 15.26 21.72 -19.16
N GLU A 334 16.00 21.07 -20.06
CA GLU A 334 16.16 21.56 -21.44
C GLU A 334 14.81 21.56 -22.18
N GLN A 335 13.93 20.63 -21.85
CA GLN A 335 12.57 20.57 -22.36
C GLN A 335 11.67 21.66 -21.76
N ASN A 336 10.65 22.10 -22.52
CA ASN A 336 9.65 23.00 -22.00
C ASN A 336 8.55 22.25 -21.24
N ILE A 337 8.87 21.84 -20.01
CA ILE A 337 7.97 21.08 -19.13
C ILE A 337 7.93 21.69 -17.73
N ARG A 338 6.93 21.27 -16.97
CA ARG A 338 6.81 21.57 -15.53
C ARG A 338 6.63 20.28 -14.74
N ILE A 339 7.25 20.23 -13.56
CA ILE A 339 7.12 19.12 -12.63
C ILE A 339 6.56 19.63 -11.31
N VAL A 340 5.53 18.98 -10.81
CA VAL A 340 4.98 19.22 -9.46
C VAL A 340 5.16 17.96 -8.63
N LEU A 341 5.78 18.08 -7.45
CA LEU A 341 6.06 16.98 -6.56
C LEU A 341 5.43 17.24 -5.18
N LEU A 342 4.65 16.26 -4.71
CA LEU A 342 4.09 16.22 -3.38
C LEU A 342 4.58 14.94 -2.67
N GLY A 343 5.23 15.05 -1.51
CA GLY A 343 5.64 13.87 -0.77
C GLY A 343 6.48 14.17 0.46
N GLU A 344 6.65 13.16 1.29
CA GLU A 344 7.52 13.16 2.46
C GLU A 344 8.51 11.99 2.42
N GLY A 345 9.61 12.07 3.17
CA GLY A 345 10.60 11.02 3.25
C GLY A 345 12.00 11.51 3.62
N ASP A 346 12.98 10.96 2.92
CA ASP A 346 14.41 11.17 3.18
C ASP A 346 14.81 12.65 3.12
N ASN A 347 15.50 13.13 4.19
CA ASN A 347 15.85 14.53 4.31
C ASN A 347 16.96 14.97 3.35
N ASP A 348 17.92 14.09 3.05
CA ASP A 348 19.02 14.42 2.16
C ASP A 348 18.49 14.56 0.73
N LEU A 349 17.60 13.67 0.31
CA LEU A 349 16.94 13.77 -0.98
C LEU A 349 16.00 15.00 -1.07
N LYS A 350 15.31 15.37 0.02
CA LYS A 350 14.52 16.62 0.06
C LYS A 350 15.41 17.85 -0.12
N ASN A 351 16.57 17.87 0.53
CA ASN A 351 17.52 18.98 0.40
C ASN A 351 18.09 19.06 -1.03
N ALA A 352 18.47 17.92 -1.61
CA ALA A 352 18.95 17.87 -2.99
C ALA A 352 17.86 18.33 -3.99
N LEU A 353 16.61 17.92 -3.81
CA LEU A 353 15.49 18.41 -4.64
C LEU A 353 15.28 19.93 -4.52
N ARG A 354 15.47 20.50 -3.31
CA ARG A 354 15.40 21.97 -3.14
C ARG A 354 16.43 22.70 -3.99
N LEU A 355 17.68 22.22 -3.98
CA LEU A 355 18.73 22.82 -4.80
C LEU A 355 18.39 22.77 -6.28
N VAL A 356 17.77 21.67 -6.75
CA VAL A 356 17.25 21.59 -8.12
C VAL A 356 16.11 22.59 -8.36
N ALA A 357 15.16 22.70 -7.42
CA ALA A 357 14.05 23.63 -7.55
C ALA A 357 14.50 25.11 -7.51
N ASP A 358 15.52 25.42 -6.72
CA ASP A 358 16.12 26.77 -6.69
C ASP A 358 16.82 27.12 -8.03
N LYS A 359 17.40 26.11 -8.70
CA LYS A 359 17.98 26.26 -10.04
C LYS A 359 16.94 26.40 -11.14
N TYR A 360 15.78 25.76 -10.99
CA TYR A 360 14.69 25.74 -11.98
C TYR A 360 13.35 26.17 -11.37
N PRO A 361 13.24 27.42 -10.83
CA PRO A 361 12.11 27.82 -10.00
C PRO A 361 10.76 27.83 -10.72
N ASP A 362 10.74 28.00 -12.05
CA ASP A 362 9.51 28.00 -12.84
C ASP A 362 9.16 26.64 -13.44
N LYS A 363 10.06 25.66 -13.28
CA LYS A 363 9.90 24.31 -13.84
C LYS A 363 9.68 23.23 -12.79
N LEU A 364 10.24 23.34 -11.58
CA LEU A 364 10.06 22.37 -10.48
C LEU A 364 9.45 23.01 -9.25
N LYS A 365 8.30 22.50 -8.83
CA LYS A 365 7.63 22.93 -7.61
C LYS A 365 7.46 21.76 -6.63
N LEU A 366 7.78 21.99 -5.37
CA LEU A 366 7.85 20.98 -4.33
C LEU A 366 6.90 21.28 -3.16
N ARG A 367 6.23 20.27 -2.66
CA ARG A 367 5.47 20.30 -1.39
C ARG A 367 5.88 19.09 -0.55
N TYR A 368 6.42 19.34 0.65
CA TYR A 368 6.87 18.32 1.58
C TYR A 368 5.83 18.12 2.68
N GLU A 369 4.77 17.39 2.35
CA GLU A 369 3.66 17.13 3.25
C GLU A 369 2.86 15.90 2.81
N PHE A 370 2.09 15.32 3.73
CA PHE A 370 0.99 14.42 3.40
C PHE A 370 -0.28 15.23 3.26
N ASN A 371 -0.80 15.34 2.04
CA ASN A 371 -1.97 16.16 1.73
C ASN A 371 -2.86 15.43 0.72
N GLU A 372 -3.83 14.68 1.25
CA GLU A 372 -4.76 13.90 0.44
C GLU A 372 -5.55 14.78 -0.56
N PRO A 373 -6.17 15.89 -0.18
CA PRO A 373 -6.83 16.80 -1.12
C PRO A 373 -5.92 17.25 -2.25
N LEU A 374 -4.68 17.63 -1.96
CA LEU A 374 -3.72 18.08 -2.97
C LEU A 374 -3.30 16.94 -3.90
N SER A 375 -3.24 15.69 -3.40
CA SER A 375 -2.93 14.54 -4.26
C SER A 375 -3.98 14.35 -5.36
N HIS A 376 -5.27 14.52 -5.05
CA HIS A 376 -6.35 14.44 -6.04
C HIS A 376 -6.28 15.59 -7.07
N ILE A 377 -5.89 16.80 -6.63
CA ILE A 377 -5.70 17.94 -7.54
C ILE A 377 -4.53 17.67 -8.49
N ILE A 378 -3.42 17.10 -8.00
CA ILE A 378 -2.26 16.73 -8.85
C ILE A 378 -2.65 15.67 -9.87
N GLU A 379 -3.35 14.61 -9.46
CA GLU A 379 -3.80 13.56 -10.38
C GLU A 379 -4.74 14.11 -11.47
N ALA A 380 -5.64 15.03 -11.11
CA ALA A 380 -6.59 15.61 -12.05
C ALA A 380 -5.97 16.66 -12.98
N GLY A 381 -5.02 17.46 -12.48
CA GLY A 381 -4.44 18.59 -13.20
C GLY A 381 -3.19 18.24 -14.01
N SER A 382 -2.49 17.13 -13.72
CA SER A 382 -1.30 16.72 -14.45
C SER A 382 -1.64 16.14 -15.83
N ASP A 383 -0.80 16.41 -16.81
CA ASP A 383 -0.89 15.79 -18.16
C ASP A 383 -0.23 14.41 -18.16
N PHE A 384 0.90 14.28 -17.47
CA PHE A 384 1.60 13.04 -17.24
C PHE A 384 1.78 12.80 -15.75
N PHE A 385 1.87 11.52 -15.36
CA PHE A 385 2.16 11.16 -14.00
C PHE A 385 3.40 10.27 -13.94
N MET A 386 4.45 10.75 -13.27
CA MET A 386 5.76 10.11 -13.27
C MET A 386 5.93 9.16 -12.08
N MET A 387 6.38 7.95 -12.38
CA MET A 387 6.75 6.93 -11.39
C MET A 387 8.04 6.24 -11.83
N PRO A 388 9.20 6.94 -11.80
CA PRO A 388 10.49 6.42 -12.27
C PRO A 388 11.14 5.49 -11.24
N SER A 389 10.35 4.60 -10.65
CA SER A 389 10.75 3.75 -9.53
C SER A 389 11.86 2.77 -9.90
N GLN A 390 12.91 2.66 -9.07
CA GLN A 390 13.88 1.59 -9.13
C GLN A 390 13.20 0.24 -8.86
N TYR A 391 12.19 0.26 -8.01
CA TYR A 391 11.47 -0.90 -7.56
C TYR A 391 10.03 -0.52 -7.21
N GLU A 392 9.04 -1.22 -7.79
CA GLU A 392 7.63 -0.92 -7.55
C GLU A 392 6.79 -2.19 -7.39
N PRO A 393 6.35 -2.52 -6.19
CA PRO A 393 5.49 -3.69 -5.97
C PRO A 393 4.22 -3.68 -6.81
N PHE A 394 3.54 -2.53 -6.87
CA PHE A 394 2.32 -2.40 -7.65
C PHE A 394 2.13 -1.03 -8.30
N GLY A 395 2.14 0.07 -7.52
CA GLY A 395 1.95 1.44 -8.04
C GLY A 395 0.48 1.83 -8.24
N LEU A 396 -0.24 2.08 -7.14
CA LEU A 396 -1.65 2.53 -7.19
C LEU A 396 -1.84 3.81 -8.02
N ASN A 397 -0.89 4.75 -7.94
CA ASN A 397 -0.95 6.01 -8.68
C ASN A 397 -1.00 5.82 -10.20
N PHE A 398 -0.51 4.69 -10.72
CA PHE A 398 -0.70 4.33 -12.13
C PHE A 398 -2.17 4.29 -12.52
N MET A 399 -2.98 3.67 -11.67
CA MET A 399 -4.41 3.56 -11.93
C MET A 399 -5.15 4.88 -11.65
N TYR A 400 -4.74 5.60 -10.58
CA TYR A 400 -5.32 6.90 -10.26
C TYR A 400 -5.09 7.89 -11.39
N SER A 401 -3.87 8.01 -11.90
CA SER A 401 -3.54 8.90 -13.02
C SER A 401 -4.40 8.61 -14.24
N MET A 402 -4.57 7.34 -14.62
CA MET A 402 -5.42 6.97 -15.75
C MET A 402 -6.90 7.34 -15.52
N ILE A 403 -7.42 7.11 -14.32
CA ILE A 403 -8.81 7.44 -13.96
C ILE A 403 -9.05 8.96 -14.08
N TYR A 404 -8.06 9.78 -13.70
CA TYR A 404 -8.15 11.24 -13.73
C TYR A 404 -7.67 11.86 -15.05
N GLY A 405 -7.22 11.05 -15.99
CA GLY A 405 -6.87 11.48 -17.35
C GLY A 405 -5.46 12.05 -17.46
N ALA A 406 -4.52 11.58 -16.65
CA ALA A 406 -3.10 11.75 -16.89
C ALA A 406 -2.51 10.48 -17.54
N VAL A 407 -1.48 10.63 -18.37
CA VAL A 407 -0.78 9.50 -18.97
C VAL A 407 0.37 9.08 -18.06
N PRO A 408 0.41 7.80 -17.60
CA PRO A 408 1.52 7.32 -16.78
C PRO A 408 2.86 7.32 -17.54
N LEU A 409 3.94 7.74 -16.86
CA LEU A 409 5.32 7.55 -17.29
C LEU A 409 6.03 6.71 -16.24
N VAL A 410 6.43 5.50 -16.58
CA VAL A 410 6.89 4.49 -15.64
C VAL A 410 8.13 3.74 -16.10
N ARG A 411 8.91 3.24 -15.13
CA ARG A 411 9.94 2.23 -15.44
C ARG A 411 9.30 0.83 -15.49
N ASN A 412 9.79 -0.01 -16.39
CA ASN A 412 9.32 -1.39 -16.60
C ASN A 412 9.78 -2.30 -15.44
N THR A 413 9.11 -2.24 -14.30
CA THR A 413 9.46 -3.01 -13.09
C THR A 413 8.22 -3.38 -12.28
N GLY A 414 8.25 -4.52 -11.61
CA GLY A 414 7.25 -4.97 -10.66
C GLY A 414 5.83 -4.94 -11.19
N GLY A 415 4.93 -4.27 -10.47
CA GLY A 415 3.53 -4.15 -10.85
C GLY A 415 3.28 -3.37 -12.13
N PHE A 416 4.18 -2.49 -12.53
CA PHE A 416 4.03 -1.76 -13.80
C PHE A 416 4.14 -2.68 -15.01
N VAL A 417 4.89 -3.79 -14.94
CA VAL A 417 4.95 -4.81 -16.01
C VAL A 417 3.57 -5.43 -16.29
N ASP A 418 2.72 -5.53 -15.25
CA ASP A 418 1.35 -6.06 -15.38
C ASP A 418 0.33 -5.03 -15.88
N LEU A 419 0.65 -3.74 -15.77
CA LEU A 419 -0.29 -2.62 -16.00
C LEU A 419 0.04 -1.82 -17.27
N ALA A 420 1.33 -1.56 -17.51
CA ALA A 420 1.78 -0.64 -18.55
C ALA A 420 2.01 -1.34 -19.89
N ILE A 421 1.49 -0.73 -20.93
CA ILE A 421 1.79 -1.08 -22.33
C ILE A 421 2.34 0.18 -22.98
N ASP A 422 3.59 0.12 -23.44
CA ASP A 422 4.23 1.28 -24.06
C ASP A 422 3.45 1.74 -25.29
N ILE A 423 3.17 3.04 -25.35
CA ILE A 423 2.44 3.68 -26.45
C ILE A 423 3.18 3.52 -27.77
N THR A 424 4.52 3.52 -27.75
CA THR A 424 5.34 3.35 -28.97
C THR A 424 5.26 1.92 -29.52
N LYS A 425 5.02 0.92 -28.67
CA LYS A 425 4.88 -0.48 -29.10
C LYS A 425 3.52 -0.78 -29.70
N SER A 426 2.49 0.03 -29.37
CA SER A 426 1.14 -0.17 -29.92
C SER A 426 0.27 1.06 -29.71
N ASN A 427 0.03 1.84 -30.75
CA ASN A 427 -0.93 2.96 -30.73
C ASN A 427 -2.36 2.51 -30.34
N LYS A 428 -2.73 1.25 -30.63
CA LYS A 428 -4.06 0.72 -30.31
C LYS A 428 -4.20 0.26 -28.86
N LYS A 429 -3.15 -0.29 -28.24
CA LYS A 429 -3.18 -0.88 -26.91
C LYS A 429 -2.34 -0.11 -25.89
N GLY A 430 -1.38 0.71 -26.33
CA GLY A 430 -0.50 1.48 -25.46
C GLY A 430 -1.30 2.39 -24.50
N ASN A 431 -0.87 2.46 -23.25
CA ASN A 431 -1.53 3.22 -22.21
C ASN A 431 -0.58 4.06 -21.33
N ALA A 432 0.72 3.93 -21.54
CA ALA A 432 1.78 4.57 -20.77
C ALA A 432 3.02 4.85 -21.61
N ILE A 433 3.86 5.77 -21.17
CA ILE A 433 5.26 5.88 -21.60
C ILE A 433 6.07 4.95 -20.69
N VAL A 434 6.82 4.01 -21.27
CA VAL A 434 7.58 3.00 -20.52
C VAL A 434 9.05 3.09 -20.88
N PHE A 435 9.94 3.10 -19.87
CA PHE A 435 11.38 2.97 -20.05
C PHE A 435 11.90 1.75 -19.26
N ASP A 436 13.02 1.17 -19.69
CA ASP A 436 13.47 -0.12 -19.16
C ASP A 436 14.59 0.02 -18.12
N LYS A 437 15.63 0.82 -18.41
CA LYS A 437 16.82 0.92 -17.58
C LYS A 437 16.67 2.00 -16.51
N TYR A 438 17.15 1.73 -15.31
CA TYR A 438 17.22 2.75 -14.26
C TYR A 438 18.47 3.63 -14.47
N GLU A 439 18.46 4.39 -15.55
CA GLU A 439 19.56 5.24 -16.03
C GLU A 439 19.00 6.60 -16.48
N VAL A 440 19.82 7.65 -16.32
CA VAL A 440 19.45 9.03 -16.67
C VAL A 440 19.00 9.14 -18.12
N ASP A 441 19.77 8.59 -19.06
CA ASP A 441 19.50 8.77 -20.48
C ASP A 441 18.20 8.07 -20.93
N ASP A 442 17.89 6.90 -20.36
CA ASP A 442 16.64 6.19 -20.64
C ASP A 442 15.41 6.93 -20.09
N PHE A 443 15.55 7.53 -18.90
CA PHE A 443 14.51 8.34 -18.30
C PHE A 443 14.31 9.67 -19.07
N VAL A 444 15.37 10.36 -19.46
CA VAL A 444 15.30 11.58 -20.28
C VAL A 444 14.60 11.29 -21.62
N ASN A 445 14.99 10.22 -22.31
CA ASN A 445 14.32 9.78 -23.53
C ASN A 445 12.81 9.53 -23.33
N ALA A 446 12.42 8.98 -22.18
CA ALA A 446 10.99 8.80 -21.84
C ALA A 446 10.27 10.15 -21.69
N ILE A 447 10.89 11.14 -21.08
CA ILE A 447 10.35 12.51 -20.99
C ILE A 447 10.21 13.13 -22.39
N GLU A 448 11.21 13.03 -23.25
CA GLU A 448 11.15 13.51 -24.63
C GLU A 448 9.99 12.88 -25.42
N ARG A 449 9.81 11.56 -25.28
CA ARG A 449 8.67 10.85 -25.90
C ARG A 449 7.32 11.34 -25.37
N ALA A 450 7.24 11.69 -24.09
CA ALA A 450 6.04 12.24 -23.50
C ALA A 450 5.75 13.64 -24.04
N VAL A 451 6.75 14.50 -24.19
CA VAL A 451 6.61 15.84 -24.80
C VAL A 451 6.14 15.71 -26.26
N ASN A 452 6.77 14.88 -27.05
CA ASN A 452 6.37 14.62 -28.45
C ASN A 452 4.93 14.09 -28.56
N LEU A 453 4.51 13.24 -27.60
CA LEU A 453 3.12 12.80 -27.53
C LEU A 453 2.17 13.95 -27.21
N TYR A 454 2.55 14.84 -26.28
CA TYR A 454 1.72 15.97 -25.88
C TYR A 454 1.53 17.01 -27.00
N GLU A 455 2.54 17.19 -27.84
CA GLU A 455 2.47 18.04 -29.04
C GLU A 455 1.47 17.48 -30.07
N ASN A 456 1.37 16.15 -30.18
CA ASN A 456 0.33 15.50 -30.97
C ASN A 456 -0.99 15.42 -30.18
N LYS A 457 -1.69 16.56 -30.11
CA LYS A 457 -2.89 16.71 -29.28
C LYS A 457 -3.98 15.66 -29.57
N ASP A 458 -4.16 15.24 -30.81
CA ASP A 458 -5.20 14.26 -31.18
C ASP A 458 -4.86 12.87 -30.64
N LEU A 459 -3.61 12.43 -30.80
CA LEU A 459 -3.15 11.15 -30.27
C LEU A 459 -3.16 11.15 -28.74
N TYR A 460 -2.69 12.24 -28.11
CA TYR A 460 -2.71 12.39 -26.66
C TYR A 460 -4.13 12.26 -26.10
N LYS A 461 -5.10 13.01 -26.64
CA LYS A 461 -6.51 12.96 -26.23
C LYS A 461 -7.12 11.57 -26.43
N LEU A 462 -6.81 10.90 -27.54
CA LEU A 462 -7.26 9.53 -27.79
C LEU A 462 -6.76 8.55 -26.71
N ILE A 463 -5.49 8.65 -26.31
CA ILE A 463 -4.90 7.81 -25.28
C ILE A 463 -5.53 8.09 -23.91
N VAL A 464 -5.66 9.38 -23.54
CA VAL A 464 -6.31 9.79 -22.29
C VAL A 464 -7.74 9.26 -22.21
N LYS A 465 -8.52 9.38 -23.26
CA LYS A 465 -9.90 8.86 -23.31
C LYS A 465 -9.94 7.35 -23.13
N LYS A 466 -9.10 6.61 -23.85
CA LYS A 466 -9.01 5.15 -23.76
C LYS A 466 -8.55 4.68 -22.39
N ASN A 467 -7.58 5.35 -21.79
CA ASN A 467 -7.05 5.00 -20.47
C ASN A 467 -8.12 5.03 -19.38
N ARG A 468 -9.11 5.89 -19.50
CA ARG A 468 -10.22 6.01 -18.55
C ARG A 468 -11.27 4.92 -18.69
N GLU A 469 -11.24 4.09 -19.73
CA GLU A 469 -12.16 2.95 -19.95
C GLU A 469 -11.70 1.68 -19.21
N TYR A 470 -10.49 1.66 -18.63
CA TYR A 470 -10.01 0.52 -17.86
C TYR A 470 -10.80 0.33 -16.56
N ASP A 471 -11.23 -0.91 -16.30
CA ASP A 471 -11.84 -1.29 -15.01
C ASP A 471 -10.74 -1.68 -14.00
N PHE A 472 -10.47 -0.77 -13.09
CA PHE A 472 -9.55 -0.97 -11.99
C PHE A 472 -10.24 -1.36 -10.67
N SER A 473 -11.53 -1.67 -10.68
CA SER A 473 -12.26 -2.04 -9.47
C SER A 473 -11.70 -3.32 -8.80
N TRP A 474 -11.92 -3.43 -7.50
CA TRP A 474 -11.56 -4.62 -6.71
C TRP A 474 -12.34 -5.90 -7.07
N LYS A 475 -13.37 -5.82 -7.92
CA LYS A 475 -14.30 -6.92 -8.21
C LYS A 475 -13.59 -8.21 -8.66
N LYS A 476 -12.58 -8.12 -9.52
CA LYS A 476 -11.82 -9.28 -10.00
C LYS A 476 -10.90 -9.81 -8.91
N SER A 477 -10.10 -8.95 -8.33
CA SER A 477 -9.09 -9.32 -7.32
C SER A 477 -9.72 -9.89 -6.04
N ALA A 478 -10.84 -9.33 -5.60
CA ALA A 478 -11.59 -9.89 -4.46
C ALA A 478 -12.07 -11.33 -4.72
N LYS A 479 -12.51 -11.66 -5.96
CA LYS A 479 -12.86 -13.03 -6.33
C LYS A 479 -11.64 -13.96 -6.31
N GLU A 480 -10.47 -13.49 -6.74
CA GLU A 480 -9.22 -14.26 -6.69
C GLU A 480 -8.84 -14.56 -5.21
N TYR A 481 -8.95 -13.59 -4.31
CA TYR A 481 -8.77 -13.82 -2.87
C TYR A 481 -9.77 -14.83 -2.31
N VAL A 482 -11.06 -14.75 -2.67
CA VAL A 482 -12.07 -15.73 -2.25
C VAL A 482 -11.74 -17.15 -2.71
N ASN A 483 -11.18 -17.30 -3.92
CA ASN A 483 -10.73 -18.62 -4.40
C ASN A 483 -9.59 -19.17 -3.54
N ILE A 484 -8.61 -18.33 -3.19
CA ILE A 484 -7.52 -18.73 -2.26
C ILE A 484 -8.08 -19.11 -0.89
N TYR A 485 -9.00 -18.31 -0.32
CA TYR A 485 -9.61 -18.63 0.97
C TYR A 485 -10.30 -19.99 0.95
N LYS A 486 -11.04 -20.30 -0.12
CA LYS A 486 -11.69 -21.60 -0.31
C LYS A 486 -10.68 -22.73 -0.50
N GLN A 487 -9.58 -22.48 -1.22
CA GLN A 487 -8.50 -23.45 -1.41
C GLN A 487 -7.87 -23.85 -0.07
N VAL A 488 -7.40 -22.89 0.73
CA VAL A 488 -6.73 -23.18 2.00
C VAL A 488 -7.64 -23.84 3.04
N LEU A 489 -8.94 -23.59 2.97
CA LEU A 489 -9.93 -24.23 3.85
C LEU A 489 -10.22 -25.71 3.47
N ARG A 490 -9.95 -26.12 2.24
CA ARG A 490 -10.09 -27.50 1.76
C ARG A 490 -8.85 -28.35 2.04
N GLU A 491 -7.69 -27.73 2.18
CA GLU A 491 -6.44 -28.43 2.45
C GLU A 491 -6.45 -28.96 3.91
N PRO A 492 -6.25 -30.28 4.12
CA PRO A 492 -6.08 -30.82 5.46
C PRO A 492 -4.86 -30.18 6.14
N ASN A 493 -4.89 -30.05 7.47
CA ASN A 493 -3.73 -29.58 8.22
C ASN A 493 -2.64 -30.65 8.12
N LYS A 494 -1.60 -30.43 7.31
CA LYS A 494 -0.49 -31.38 7.07
C LYS A 494 0.35 -31.72 8.31
N GLU A 495 0.04 -31.17 9.48
CA GLU A 495 0.84 -31.32 10.70
C GLU A 495 0.40 -32.50 11.61
N ASN A 496 -0.59 -33.33 11.21
CA ASN A 496 -1.08 -34.44 12.05
C ASN A 496 -0.72 -35.84 11.54
N ASP A 497 0.02 -35.99 10.42
CA ASP A 497 0.31 -37.32 9.85
C ASP A 497 1.74 -37.86 10.14
N GLU A 498 2.57 -37.12 10.91
CA GLU A 498 3.92 -37.60 11.29
C GLU A 498 3.99 -38.23 12.71
N ASN A 499 2.86 -38.41 13.40
CA ASN A 499 2.78 -39.04 14.71
C ASN A 499 1.72 -40.17 14.75
N THR A 500 1.64 -40.97 13.71
CA THR A 500 1.00 -42.32 13.80
C THR A 500 1.96 -43.40 13.39
#